data_200784f8ab96fc6e8a72c8bfe89401e3
#
_entry.id   200784f8ab96fc6e8a72c8bfe89401e3
#
_cell.length_a   1.000
_cell.length_b   1.000
_cell.length_c   1.000
_cell.angle_alpha   90.00
_cell.angle_beta   90.00
_cell.angle_gamma   90.00
#
_symmetry.space_group_name_H-M   'P 1'
#
loop_
_entity.id
_entity.type
_entity.pdbx_description
1 polymer ?
#
loop_
_entity_poly.entity_id
_entity_poly.type
_entity_poly.pdbx_seq_one_letter_code
_entity_poly.pdbx_strand_id
1 'polypeptide(L)'
;MPKSLCFRTADSSAGLCGWTVVLVLFCLGLPSFAAAVELPTLYTAEVPLDAEADNPRADAYALALREVLARVSGAELAENKLAVEELFPDPAAYVTQFRPGAAETLWVSFDGDAIERVLRNSGQLVWGGDRPLTLVWLAVDWGQGSREIIGADDPERRAGQGRSINLNKRLRERILAIAEKRGLPLLFPLLDTTDLQSVTFSDIWGGFDESIIAASQRYDVNSVLIGRIRQSPSRENWSYYFGGSERSWNGPPEVIVAQIADLLAAEFSVGGNAPLESVALNVAGVQTVESYGSLQKLLAGVSLIEDFAIVEVAGDRVSYRVDVRGGAERLARALRFNGLIEQDSIVGFGQTEPGGDAALEFFFSL
;
A
#
# COMPACT_ATOMS: atom_id res chain seq x y z
N MET A 1 -13.09 -32.03 81.69
CA MET A 1 -11.66 -31.67 81.68
C MET A 1 -11.01 -32.52 80.62
N PRO A 2 -10.50 -31.99 79.55
CA PRO A 2 -9.16 -31.47 79.45
C PRO A 2 -9.03 -30.22 78.51
N LYS A 3 -8.02 -29.55 78.75
CA LYS A 3 -7.18 -28.49 78.28
C LYS A 3 -7.16 -28.17 76.76
N SER A 4 -7.49 -26.91 76.47
CA SER A 4 -7.24 -26.18 75.25
C SER A 4 -5.73 -25.92 75.06
N LEU A 5 -5.27 -26.14 73.80
CA LEU A 5 -4.00 -25.66 73.32
C LEU A 5 -4.26 -24.66 72.17
N CYS A 6 -3.95 -23.41 72.45
CA CYS A 6 -3.89 -22.36 71.40
C CYS A 6 -2.64 -22.55 70.52
N PHE A 7 -2.80 -22.60 69.23
CA PHE A 7 -1.73 -22.39 68.27
C PHE A 7 -1.96 -21.05 67.54
N ARG A 8 -0.98 -20.19 67.74
CA ARG A 8 -0.91 -18.86 67.10
C ARG A 8 -0.22 -19.02 65.77
N THR A 9 -0.93 -18.78 64.68
CA THR A 9 -0.34 -18.67 63.34
C THR A 9 -0.06 -17.21 63.05
N ALA A 10 1.18 -16.93 62.72
CA ALA A 10 1.67 -15.61 62.37
C ALA A 10 1.28 -15.31 60.91
N ASP A 11 0.70 -14.13 60.70
CA ASP A 11 0.52 -13.48 59.39
C ASP A 11 1.87 -13.19 58.73
N SER A 12 2.05 -13.65 57.51
CA SER A 12 3.02 -13.11 56.54
C SER A 12 2.37 -12.96 55.19
N SER A 13 1.63 -11.87 55.00
CA SER A 13 1.09 -11.44 53.73
C SER A 13 1.67 -10.06 53.39
N ALA A 14 2.88 -10.05 52.85
CA ALA A 14 3.43 -8.87 52.17
C ALA A 14 4.41 -9.34 51.09
N GLY A 15 4.05 -9.26 49.80
CA GLY A 15 5.06 -9.44 48.77
C GLY A 15 4.63 -9.93 47.38
N LEU A 16 3.37 -9.84 46.99
CA LEU A 16 2.98 -10.28 45.64
C LEU A 16 2.24 -9.23 44.78
N CYS A 17 2.15 -7.98 45.16
CA CYS A 17 1.42 -6.95 44.43
C CYS A 17 2.28 -6.03 43.54
N GLY A 18 3.62 -6.17 43.57
CA GLY A 18 4.52 -5.27 42.86
C GLY A 18 4.94 -5.69 41.47
N TRP A 19 4.78 -6.96 41.09
CA TRP A 19 5.28 -7.46 39.79
C TRP A 19 4.25 -7.56 38.69
N THR A 20 2.97 -7.54 38.99
CA THR A 20 1.89 -7.60 37.98
C THR A 20 1.61 -6.27 37.32
N VAL A 21 1.97 -5.14 37.93
CA VAL A 21 1.75 -3.80 37.34
C VAL A 21 2.81 -3.45 36.28
N VAL A 22 4.04 -3.98 36.42
CA VAL A 22 5.14 -3.71 35.48
C VAL A 22 4.96 -4.49 34.16
N LEU A 23 4.29 -5.67 34.18
CA LEU A 23 4.10 -6.48 32.98
C LEU A 23 2.98 -5.96 32.06
N VAL A 24 2.02 -5.19 32.58
CA VAL A 24 0.89 -4.65 31.78
C VAL A 24 1.26 -3.35 31.06
N LEU A 25 2.27 -2.60 31.52
CA LEU A 25 2.71 -1.37 30.84
C LEU A 25 3.67 -1.60 29.67
N PHE A 26 4.19 -2.82 29.47
CA PHE A 26 5.13 -3.11 28.38
C PHE A 26 4.45 -3.56 27.08
N CYS A 27 3.13 -3.78 27.07
CA CYS A 27 2.38 -4.20 25.90
C CYS A 27 1.76 -3.04 25.08
N LEU A 28 2.01 -1.78 25.43
CA LEU A 28 1.34 -0.62 24.82
C LEU A 28 2.20 0.19 23.83
N GLY A 29 3.30 -0.36 23.36
CA GLY A 29 4.23 0.39 22.50
C GLY A 29 4.88 -0.44 21.40
N LEU A 30 4.12 -1.28 20.68
CA LEU A 30 4.63 -1.81 19.41
C LEU A 30 4.28 -0.80 18.32
N PRO A 31 5.25 -0.14 17.68
CA PRO A 31 4.98 0.66 16.49
C PRO A 31 4.50 -0.28 15.39
N SER A 32 3.31 -0.01 14.87
CA SER A 32 2.82 -0.67 13.67
C SER A 32 3.54 -0.08 12.46
N PHE A 33 4.13 -0.94 11.64
CA PHE A 33 4.82 -0.50 10.42
C PHE A 33 3.82 -0.37 9.29
N ALA A 34 3.87 0.76 8.58
CA ALA A 34 3.30 0.90 7.24
C ALA A 34 4.09 0.00 6.29
N ALA A 35 3.62 -1.22 6.08
CA ALA A 35 4.18 -2.09 5.07
C ALA A 35 3.59 -1.73 3.71
N ALA A 36 4.43 -1.54 2.70
CA ALA A 36 3.98 -1.59 1.31
C ALA A 36 3.25 -2.93 1.11
N VAL A 37 2.01 -2.86 0.63
CA VAL A 37 1.22 -4.07 0.41
C VAL A 37 1.68 -4.70 -0.89
N GLU A 38 2.43 -5.82 -0.80
CA GLU A 38 2.59 -6.68 -1.97
C GLU A 38 1.21 -7.08 -2.46
N LEU A 39 0.86 -6.67 -3.67
CA LEU A 39 -0.37 -7.10 -4.33
C LEU A 39 -0.14 -8.49 -4.95
N PRO A 40 -0.60 -9.58 -4.33
CA PRO A 40 -0.44 -10.92 -4.89
C PRO A 40 -1.17 -11.09 -6.22
N THR A 41 -2.06 -10.13 -6.55
CA THR A 41 -2.85 -10.12 -7.79
C THR A 41 -2.24 -9.27 -8.89
N LEU A 42 -1.07 -8.63 -8.67
CA LEU A 42 -0.48 -7.72 -9.64
C LEU A 42 -0.21 -8.39 -10.99
N TYR A 43 0.33 -9.61 -10.97
CA TYR A 43 0.67 -10.42 -12.14
C TYR A 43 -0.33 -11.53 -12.43
N THR A 44 -1.57 -11.41 -11.93
CA THR A 44 -2.64 -12.37 -12.20
C THR A 44 -3.81 -11.68 -12.88
N ALA A 45 -4.52 -12.36 -13.76
CA ALA A 45 -5.76 -11.87 -14.34
C ALA A 45 -6.76 -13.02 -14.53
N GLU A 46 -8.04 -12.69 -14.43
CA GLU A 46 -9.13 -13.60 -14.79
C GLU A 46 -9.88 -13.01 -15.98
N VAL A 47 -9.81 -13.71 -17.11
CA VAL A 47 -10.32 -13.24 -18.40
C VAL A 47 -11.33 -14.22 -18.98
N PRO A 48 -12.26 -13.75 -19.82
CA PRO A 48 -13.16 -14.64 -20.56
C PRO A 48 -12.38 -15.65 -21.41
N LEU A 49 -12.85 -16.90 -21.45
CA LEU A 49 -12.34 -17.95 -22.31
C LEU A 49 -13.36 -18.17 -23.45
N ASP A 50 -13.02 -17.71 -24.65
CA ASP A 50 -13.84 -17.95 -25.83
C ASP A 50 -13.60 -19.38 -26.36
N ALA A 51 -14.51 -20.30 -26.03
CA ALA A 51 -14.38 -21.69 -26.44
C ALA A 51 -14.53 -21.91 -27.96
N GLU A 52 -15.08 -20.94 -28.70
CA GLU A 52 -15.28 -21.02 -30.16
C GLU A 52 -14.08 -20.45 -30.95
N ALA A 53 -13.12 -19.79 -30.29
CA ALA A 53 -11.91 -19.28 -30.92
C ALA A 53 -11.02 -20.43 -31.44
N ASP A 54 -10.20 -20.15 -32.46
CA ASP A 54 -9.24 -21.13 -33.01
C ASP A 54 -8.21 -21.58 -31.96
N ASN A 55 -7.83 -20.69 -31.05
CA ASN A 55 -6.86 -20.95 -30.01
C ASN A 55 -7.26 -20.36 -28.64
N PRO A 56 -8.31 -20.90 -27.99
CA PRO A 56 -8.95 -20.28 -26.83
C PRO A 56 -7.99 -19.90 -25.69
N ARG A 57 -6.98 -20.77 -25.43
CA ARG A 57 -6.01 -20.51 -24.36
C ARG A 57 -4.98 -19.43 -24.73
N ALA A 58 -4.48 -19.45 -25.95
CA ALA A 58 -3.50 -18.45 -26.39
C ALA A 58 -4.13 -17.04 -26.38
N ASP A 59 -5.36 -16.93 -26.86
CA ASP A 59 -6.11 -15.68 -26.86
C ASP A 59 -6.39 -15.20 -25.43
N ALA A 60 -6.77 -16.11 -24.52
CA ALA A 60 -6.94 -15.79 -23.11
C ALA A 60 -5.64 -15.36 -22.43
N TYR A 61 -4.50 -16.01 -22.73
CA TYR A 61 -3.20 -15.57 -22.20
C TYR A 61 -2.80 -14.18 -22.72
N ALA A 62 -3.02 -13.90 -23.99
CA ALA A 62 -2.75 -12.58 -24.54
C ALA A 62 -3.64 -11.49 -23.91
N LEU A 63 -4.92 -11.79 -23.67
CA LEU A 63 -5.83 -10.89 -22.99
C LEU A 63 -5.44 -10.66 -21.53
N ALA A 64 -5.13 -11.73 -20.80
CA ALA A 64 -4.68 -11.67 -19.42
C ALA A 64 -3.37 -10.89 -19.26
N LEU A 65 -2.40 -11.09 -20.16
CA LEU A 65 -1.15 -10.34 -20.18
C LEU A 65 -1.41 -8.83 -20.37
N ARG A 66 -2.30 -8.46 -21.27
CA ARG A 66 -2.66 -7.03 -21.46
C ARG A 66 -3.26 -6.41 -20.21
N GLU A 67 -4.08 -7.13 -19.45
CA GLU A 67 -4.58 -6.64 -18.16
C GLU A 67 -3.46 -6.46 -17.13
N VAL A 68 -2.49 -7.36 -17.09
CA VAL A 68 -1.30 -7.24 -16.24
C VAL A 68 -0.46 -6.04 -16.67
N LEU A 69 -0.21 -5.87 -17.96
CA LEU A 69 0.56 -4.74 -18.51
C LEU A 69 -0.11 -3.39 -18.21
N ALA A 70 -1.45 -3.32 -18.25
CA ALA A 70 -2.18 -2.10 -17.87
C ALA A 70 -1.92 -1.69 -16.41
N ARG A 71 -1.71 -2.66 -15.53
CA ARG A 71 -1.37 -2.41 -14.11
C ARG A 71 0.09 -2.03 -13.92
N VAL A 72 1.00 -2.69 -14.62
CA VAL A 72 2.45 -2.60 -14.40
C VAL A 72 3.10 -1.50 -15.21
N SER A 73 2.65 -1.24 -16.42
CA SER A 73 3.25 -0.25 -17.34
C SER A 73 2.26 0.83 -17.83
N GLY A 74 1.00 0.73 -17.43
CA GLY A 74 -0.04 1.69 -17.78
C GLY A 74 -0.90 1.27 -18.96
N ALA A 75 -2.03 1.97 -19.11
CA ALA A 75 -3.05 1.65 -20.10
C ALA A 75 -2.56 1.86 -21.54
N GLU A 76 -1.71 2.86 -21.78
CA GLU A 76 -1.23 3.22 -23.11
C GLU A 76 -0.50 2.04 -23.79
N LEU A 77 0.43 1.39 -23.09
CA LEU A 77 1.11 0.20 -23.61
C LEU A 77 0.12 -0.95 -23.82
N ALA A 78 -0.72 -1.22 -22.82
CA ALA A 78 -1.66 -2.34 -22.85
C ALA A 78 -2.70 -2.25 -23.99
N GLU A 79 -3.08 -1.05 -24.38
CA GLU A 79 -4.01 -0.79 -25.49
C GLU A 79 -3.32 -0.89 -26.87
N ASN A 80 -2.00 -0.70 -26.92
CA ASN A 80 -1.23 -0.82 -28.16
C ASN A 80 -0.91 -2.28 -28.45
N LYS A 81 -1.84 -2.96 -29.13
CA LYS A 81 -1.73 -4.38 -29.46
C LYS A 81 -0.43 -4.74 -30.18
N LEU A 82 0.00 -3.90 -31.15
CA LEU A 82 1.23 -4.16 -31.92
C LEU A 82 2.47 -4.10 -31.03
N ALA A 83 2.55 -3.12 -30.15
CA ALA A 83 3.67 -3.01 -29.21
C ALA A 83 3.71 -4.19 -28.22
N VAL A 84 2.54 -4.64 -27.75
CA VAL A 84 2.47 -5.81 -26.88
C VAL A 84 2.90 -7.09 -27.61
N GLU A 85 2.46 -7.31 -28.84
CA GLU A 85 2.87 -8.47 -29.65
C GLU A 85 4.37 -8.44 -29.98
N GLU A 86 4.96 -7.26 -30.20
CA GLU A 86 6.41 -7.13 -30.43
C GLU A 86 7.22 -7.45 -29.17
N LEU A 87 6.80 -6.96 -28.00
CA LEU A 87 7.48 -7.19 -26.74
C LEU A 87 7.27 -8.60 -26.18
N PHE A 88 6.09 -9.16 -26.39
CA PHE A 88 5.65 -10.44 -25.85
C PHE A 88 5.06 -11.32 -26.97
N PRO A 89 5.90 -11.80 -27.90
CA PRO A 89 5.40 -12.58 -29.06
C PRO A 89 4.79 -13.93 -28.67
N ASP A 90 5.17 -14.47 -27.53
CA ASP A 90 4.58 -15.68 -26.94
C ASP A 90 4.19 -15.43 -25.47
N PRO A 91 2.97 -14.96 -25.20
CA PRO A 91 2.49 -14.77 -23.82
C PRO A 91 2.52 -16.03 -22.95
N ALA A 92 2.40 -17.22 -23.57
CA ALA A 92 2.39 -18.49 -22.82
C ALA A 92 3.73 -18.77 -22.14
N ALA A 93 4.85 -18.25 -22.68
CA ALA A 93 6.18 -18.40 -22.11
C ALA A 93 6.33 -17.74 -20.71
N TYR A 94 5.47 -16.80 -20.39
CA TYR A 94 5.46 -16.08 -19.10
C TYR A 94 4.43 -16.62 -18.10
N VAL A 95 3.59 -17.60 -18.49
CA VAL A 95 2.57 -18.17 -17.61
C VAL A 95 3.21 -19.14 -16.63
N THR A 96 3.04 -18.86 -15.33
CA THR A 96 3.48 -19.74 -14.24
C THR A 96 2.39 -20.69 -13.80
N GLN A 97 1.14 -20.23 -13.79
CA GLN A 97 -0.03 -21.03 -13.40
C GLN A 97 -1.27 -20.58 -14.17
N PHE A 98 -2.18 -21.52 -14.39
CA PHE A 98 -3.51 -21.20 -14.89
C PHE A 98 -4.55 -22.19 -14.34
N ARG A 99 -5.78 -21.75 -14.23
CA ARG A 99 -6.93 -22.58 -13.81
C ARG A 99 -8.23 -22.08 -14.40
N PRO A 100 -9.21 -22.95 -14.67
CA PRO A 100 -10.56 -22.50 -14.99
C PRO A 100 -11.12 -21.63 -13.86
N GLY A 101 -11.72 -20.50 -14.22
CA GLY A 101 -12.45 -19.64 -13.34
C GLY A 101 -13.95 -19.94 -13.32
N ALA A 102 -14.75 -19.06 -12.74
CA ALA A 102 -16.19 -19.14 -12.80
C ALA A 102 -16.71 -18.63 -14.15
N ALA A 103 -17.87 -19.13 -14.61
CA ALA A 103 -18.57 -18.59 -15.79
C ALA A 103 -17.72 -18.48 -17.06
N GLU A 104 -17.07 -19.57 -17.47
CA GLU A 104 -16.25 -19.64 -18.70
C GLU A 104 -15.11 -18.62 -18.72
N THR A 105 -14.45 -18.43 -17.58
CA THR A 105 -13.25 -17.62 -17.46
C THR A 105 -12.00 -18.47 -17.28
N LEU A 106 -10.84 -17.90 -17.54
CA LEU A 106 -9.52 -18.46 -17.27
C LEU A 106 -8.77 -17.53 -16.33
N TRP A 107 -8.41 -18.03 -15.14
CA TRP A 107 -7.49 -17.35 -14.25
C TRP A 107 -6.05 -17.72 -14.65
N VAL A 108 -5.19 -16.70 -14.81
CA VAL A 108 -3.81 -16.84 -15.25
C VAL A 108 -2.88 -16.10 -14.31
N SER A 109 -1.76 -16.69 -13.95
CA SER A 109 -0.65 -16.08 -13.22
C SER A 109 0.60 -16.07 -14.08
N PHE A 110 1.31 -14.95 -14.07
CA PHE A 110 2.52 -14.74 -14.86
C PHE A 110 3.77 -14.62 -13.97
N ASP A 111 4.94 -14.83 -14.58
CA ASP A 111 6.22 -14.50 -14.02
C ASP A 111 6.45 -12.99 -14.07
N GLY A 112 6.24 -12.32 -12.93
CA GLY A 112 6.37 -10.87 -12.80
C GLY A 112 7.78 -10.39 -13.13
N ASP A 113 8.82 -11.08 -12.63
CA ASP A 113 10.21 -10.68 -12.84
C ASP A 113 10.60 -10.77 -14.32
N ALA A 114 10.09 -11.78 -15.02
CA ALA A 114 10.34 -11.93 -16.46
C ALA A 114 9.64 -10.83 -17.26
N ILE A 115 8.38 -10.49 -16.92
CA ILE A 115 7.64 -9.38 -17.55
C ILE A 115 8.35 -8.06 -17.32
N GLU A 116 8.69 -7.73 -16.08
CA GLU A 116 9.37 -6.48 -15.74
C GLU A 116 10.72 -6.35 -16.44
N ARG A 117 11.46 -7.44 -16.58
CA ARG A 117 12.74 -7.48 -17.27
C ARG A 117 12.58 -7.13 -18.75
N VAL A 118 11.56 -7.64 -19.42
CA VAL A 118 11.24 -7.28 -20.82
C VAL A 118 10.89 -5.82 -20.94
N LEU A 119 10.00 -5.31 -20.04
CA LEU A 119 9.59 -3.91 -20.03
C LEU A 119 10.78 -2.98 -19.80
N ARG A 120 11.62 -3.26 -18.81
CA ARG A 120 12.83 -2.46 -18.53
C ARG A 120 13.79 -2.46 -19.71
N ASN A 121 14.06 -3.62 -20.32
CA ASN A 121 14.97 -3.70 -21.46
C ASN A 121 14.48 -2.96 -22.69
N SER A 122 13.17 -2.78 -22.84
CA SER A 122 12.55 -2.00 -23.93
C SER A 122 12.37 -0.52 -23.60
N GLY A 123 12.82 -0.06 -22.41
CA GLY A 123 12.71 1.32 -21.98
C GLY A 123 11.30 1.71 -21.50
N GLN A 124 10.42 0.75 -21.31
CA GLN A 124 9.07 1.01 -20.80
C GLN A 124 9.11 1.38 -19.32
N LEU A 125 8.11 2.16 -18.88
CA LEU A 125 7.91 2.45 -17.47
C LEU A 125 7.40 1.21 -16.76
N VAL A 126 7.95 0.94 -15.57
CA VAL A 126 7.51 -0.15 -14.70
C VAL A 126 7.12 0.40 -13.34
N TRP A 127 5.87 0.21 -12.96
CA TRP A 127 5.38 0.41 -11.62
C TRP A 127 5.23 -0.95 -10.94
N GLY A 128 6.23 -1.30 -10.15
CA GLY A 128 6.34 -2.61 -9.48
C GLY A 128 5.38 -2.83 -8.33
N GLY A 129 5.74 -3.75 -7.43
CA GLY A 129 4.92 -4.18 -6.29
C GLY A 129 4.75 -3.16 -5.18
N ASP A 130 5.67 -2.21 -5.05
CA ASP A 130 5.64 -1.14 -4.06
C ASP A 130 4.51 -0.15 -4.33
N ARG A 131 3.33 -0.43 -3.80
CA ARG A 131 2.15 0.38 -4.07
C ARG A 131 1.55 0.94 -2.80
N PRO A 132 1.35 2.28 -2.74
CA PRO A 132 0.71 2.92 -1.60
C PRO A 132 -0.69 2.35 -1.35
N LEU A 133 -0.91 1.82 -0.13
CA LEU A 133 -2.25 1.50 0.30
C LEU A 133 -3.04 2.79 0.51
N THR A 134 -4.14 2.96 -0.20
CA THR A 134 -4.98 4.16 -0.12
C THR A 134 -6.25 3.88 0.68
N LEU A 135 -6.43 4.57 1.81
CA LEU A 135 -7.66 4.52 2.60
C LEU A 135 -8.70 5.47 2.01
N VAL A 136 -9.92 4.97 1.81
CA VAL A 136 -11.01 5.73 1.19
C VAL A 136 -12.10 6.06 2.22
N TRP A 137 -12.19 7.31 2.63
CA TRP A 137 -13.33 7.83 3.40
C TRP A 137 -14.37 8.40 2.43
N LEU A 138 -15.52 7.75 2.34
CA LEU A 138 -16.54 8.11 1.37
C LEU A 138 -17.89 8.37 2.04
N ALA A 139 -18.33 9.63 1.99
CA ALA A 139 -19.67 10.03 2.44
C ALA A 139 -20.62 10.14 1.23
N VAL A 140 -21.79 9.53 1.33
CA VAL A 140 -22.79 9.52 0.27
C VAL A 140 -24.14 10.02 0.77
N ASP A 141 -24.70 11.00 0.09
CA ASP A 141 -26.09 11.47 0.25
C ASP A 141 -26.93 10.86 -0.88
N TRP A 142 -27.64 9.78 -0.56
CA TRP A 142 -28.54 9.08 -1.48
C TRP A 142 -29.85 9.84 -1.74
N GLY A 143 -30.05 10.98 -1.06
CA GLY A 143 -31.31 11.71 -1.07
C GLY A 143 -32.32 11.20 -0.04
N GLN A 144 -33.43 11.92 0.09
CA GLN A 144 -34.52 11.58 1.02
C GLN A 144 -34.07 11.37 2.48
N GLY A 145 -32.97 12.03 2.90
CA GLY A 145 -32.42 11.93 4.24
C GLY A 145 -31.49 10.73 4.47
N SER A 146 -31.26 9.89 3.47
CA SER A 146 -30.31 8.76 3.58
C SER A 146 -28.89 9.27 3.35
N ARG A 147 -28.11 9.35 4.43
CA ARG A 147 -26.72 9.82 4.47
C ARG A 147 -25.87 8.80 5.17
N GLU A 148 -24.85 8.30 4.49
CA GLU A 148 -24.05 7.18 4.99
C GLU A 148 -22.57 7.38 4.67
N ILE A 149 -21.70 6.82 5.53
CA ILE A 149 -20.29 6.61 5.25
C ILE A 149 -20.15 5.18 4.74
N ILE A 150 -19.41 5.00 3.65
CA ILE A 150 -19.14 3.68 3.08
C ILE A 150 -17.94 3.06 3.80
N GLY A 151 -18.16 1.90 4.41
CA GLY A 151 -17.10 1.15 5.10
C GLY A 151 -16.75 -0.15 4.40
N ALA A 152 -15.78 -0.86 4.96
CA ALA A 152 -15.50 -2.24 4.64
C ALA A 152 -16.74 -3.12 4.87
N ASP A 153 -16.79 -4.26 4.19
CA ASP A 153 -17.98 -5.13 4.26
C ASP A 153 -18.09 -5.76 5.66
N ASP A 154 -19.09 -5.32 6.42
CA ASP A 154 -19.39 -5.87 7.74
C ASP A 154 -20.67 -6.73 7.66
N PRO A 155 -20.56 -8.07 7.78
CA PRO A 155 -21.72 -8.95 7.75
C PRO A 155 -22.68 -8.73 8.94
N GLU A 156 -22.22 -8.23 10.08
CA GLU A 156 -23.06 -8.05 11.28
C GLU A 156 -23.93 -6.79 11.20
N ARG A 157 -23.51 -5.76 10.46
CA ARG A 157 -24.31 -4.55 10.21
C ARG A 157 -25.50 -4.78 9.27
N ARG A 158 -25.56 -5.94 8.60
CA ARG A 158 -26.58 -6.25 7.59
C ARG A 158 -27.98 -6.50 8.16
N ALA A 159 -28.12 -6.68 9.46
CA ALA A 159 -29.37 -7.15 10.06
C ALA A 159 -30.50 -6.12 10.19
N GLY A 160 -30.31 -4.85 9.79
CA GLY A 160 -31.30 -3.81 10.07
C GLY A 160 -31.62 -2.77 8.99
N GLN A 161 -30.87 -2.73 7.88
CA GLN A 161 -30.97 -1.61 6.92
C GLN A 161 -31.22 -2.11 5.49
N GLY A 162 -32.37 -1.70 4.89
CA GLY A 162 -32.85 -2.27 3.63
C GLY A 162 -32.12 -1.80 2.35
N ARG A 163 -32.60 -0.75 1.69
CA ARG A 163 -32.27 -0.38 0.31
C ARG A 163 -30.87 0.21 0.15
N SER A 164 -30.38 0.99 1.10
CA SER A 164 -29.10 1.68 1.05
C SER A 164 -27.89 0.74 1.13
N ILE A 165 -28.01 -0.39 1.84
CA ILE A 165 -26.94 -1.40 1.95
C ILE A 165 -26.52 -1.90 0.58
N ASN A 166 -27.48 -2.24 -0.29
CA ASN A 166 -27.18 -2.72 -1.64
C ASN A 166 -26.52 -1.65 -2.51
N LEU A 167 -26.88 -0.36 -2.32
CA LEU A 167 -26.27 0.75 -3.03
C LEU A 167 -24.82 0.97 -2.57
N ASN A 168 -24.58 0.96 -1.27
CA ASN A 168 -23.26 1.09 -0.68
C ASN A 168 -22.34 -0.04 -1.14
N LYS A 169 -22.81 -1.28 -1.08
CA LYS A 169 -22.09 -2.45 -1.56
C LYS A 169 -21.71 -2.31 -3.03
N ARG A 170 -22.67 -1.98 -3.91
CA ARG A 170 -22.42 -1.82 -5.35
C ARG A 170 -21.44 -0.70 -5.65
N LEU A 171 -21.53 0.42 -4.92
CA LEU A 171 -20.60 1.54 -5.10
C LEU A 171 -19.19 1.14 -4.68
N ARG A 172 -19.04 0.50 -3.53
CA ARG A 172 -17.75 0.01 -3.05
C ARG A 172 -17.15 -1.02 -4.02
N GLU A 173 -17.91 -2.05 -4.44
CA GLU A 173 -17.47 -3.06 -5.37
C GLU A 173 -17.02 -2.45 -6.70
N ARG A 174 -17.75 -1.46 -7.21
CA ARG A 174 -17.39 -0.73 -8.42
C ARG A 174 -16.05 0.01 -8.27
N ILE A 175 -15.85 0.72 -7.16
CA ILE A 175 -14.59 1.43 -6.87
C ILE A 175 -13.43 0.44 -6.76
N LEU A 176 -13.61 -0.65 -6.02
CA LEU A 176 -12.58 -1.68 -5.85
C LEU A 176 -12.22 -2.38 -7.18
N ALA A 177 -13.22 -2.67 -8.02
CA ALA A 177 -12.96 -3.30 -9.33
C ALA A 177 -12.13 -2.41 -10.26
N ILE A 178 -12.33 -1.08 -10.21
CA ILE A 178 -11.52 -0.14 -10.99
C ILE A 178 -10.10 -0.06 -10.41
N ALA A 179 -9.99 0.03 -9.09
CA ALA A 179 -8.71 0.05 -8.40
C ALA A 179 -7.89 -1.20 -8.71
N GLU A 180 -8.52 -2.38 -8.70
CA GLU A 180 -7.89 -3.65 -9.08
C GLU A 180 -7.39 -3.65 -10.52
N LYS A 181 -8.20 -3.16 -11.47
CA LYS A 181 -7.79 -3.04 -12.88
C LYS A 181 -6.58 -2.12 -13.07
N ARG A 182 -6.42 -1.13 -12.20
CA ARG A 182 -5.30 -0.19 -12.20
C ARG A 182 -4.15 -0.62 -11.28
N GLY A 183 -4.33 -1.75 -10.56
CA GLY A 183 -3.37 -2.23 -9.57
C GLY A 183 -3.17 -1.26 -8.40
N LEU A 184 -4.19 -0.49 -8.03
CA LEU A 184 -4.16 0.43 -6.89
C LEU A 184 -4.78 -0.26 -5.66
N PRO A 185 -4.01 -0.54 -4.59
CA PRO A 185 -4.58 -1.10 -3.38
C PRO A 185 -5.46 -0.06 -2.68
N LEU A 186 -6.75 -0.36 -2.55
CA LEU A 186 -7.71 0.47 -1.83
C LEU A 186 -8.26 -0.25 -0.61
N LEU A 187 -8.40 0.49 0.47
CA LEU A 187 -9.01 0.06 1.72
C LEU A 187 -10.15 1.00 2.09
N PHE A 188 -11.27 0.45 2.54
CA PHE A 188 -12.34 1.22 3.18
C PHE A 188 -12.24 1.08 4.70
N PRO A 189 -12.63 2.11 5.50
CA PRO A 189 -12.61 2.05 6.95
C PRO A 189 -13.54 0.94 7.48
N LEU A 190 -13.17 0.33 8.58
CA LEU A 190 -14.00 -0.71 9.24
C LEU A 190 -15.32 -0.15 9.77
N LEU A 191 -15.37 1.16 10.04
CA LEU A 191 -16.47 1.84 10.69
C LEU A 191 -16.87 1.20 12.02
N ASP A 192 -15.87 0.74 12.76
CA ASP A 192 -16.04 0.27 14.13
C ASP A 192 -16.30 1.44 15.10
N THR A 193 -16.40 1.14 16.38
CA THR A 193 -16.66 2.16 17.41
C THR A 193 -15.59 3.27 17.39
N THR A 194 -14.33 2.94 17.13
CA THR A 194 -13.24 3.91 17.09
C THR A 194 -13.37 4.85 15.90
N ASP A 195 -13.64 4.30 14.71
CA ASP A 195 -13.86 5.12 13.52
C ASP A 195 -15.04 6.06 13.68
N LEU A 196 -16.19 5.52 14.18
CA LEU A 196 -17.42 6.29 14.35
C LEU A 196 -17.34 7.38 15.46
N GLN A 197 -16.41 7.23 16.40
CA GLN A 197 -16.11 8.27 17.39
C GLN A 197 -15.17 9.35 16.83
N SER A 198 -14.31 8.99 15.89
CA SER A 198 -13.29 9.87 15.32
C SER A 198 -13.77 10.62 14.09
N VAL A 199 -14.62 10.00 13.25
CA VAL A 199 -15.08 10.58 11.97
C VAL A 199 -16.58 10.38 11.82
N THR A 200 -17.30 11.51 11.71
CA THR A 200 -18.74 11.54 11.43
C THR A 200 -19.01 11.84 9.95
N PHE A 201 -20.25 11.58 9.50
CA PHE A 201 -20.69 12.01 8.17
C PHE A 201 -20.48 13.52 7.96
N SER A 202 -20.74 14.32 9.00
CA SER A 202 -20.62 15.78 8.95
C SER A 202 -19.18 16.23 8.79
N ASP A 203 -18.20 15.51 9.33
CA ASP A 203 -16.78 15.83 9.19
C ASP A 203 -16.36 15.66 7.73
N ILE A 204 -16.68 14.52 7.13
CA ILE A 204 -16.39 14.27 5.71
C ILE A 204 -17.11 15.28 4.84
N TRP A 205 -18.41 15.49 5.09
CA TRP A 205 -19.24 16.38 4.27
C TRP A 205 -18.85 17.86 4.39
N GLY A 206 -18.39 18.27 5.57
CA GLY A 206 -17.98 19.65 5.89
C GLY A 206 -16.57 19.98 5.43
N GLY A 207 -15.77 18.98 5.04
CA GLY A 207 -14.38 19.20 4.64
C GLY A 207 -13.43 19.41 5.82
N PHE A 208 -13.68 18.74 6.96
CA PHE A 208 -12.79 18.74 8.11
C PHE A 208 -11.68 17.67 7.90
N ASP A 209 -10.94 17.82 6.81
CA ASP A 209 -10.05 16.78 6.29
C ASP A 209 -8.89 16.47 7.24
N GLU A 210 -8.44 17.43 8.06
CA GLU A 210 -7.40 17.20 9.09
C GLU A 210 -7.80 16.14 10.12
N SER A 211 -9.06 16.17 10.59
CA SER A 211 -9.55 15.16 11.53
C SER A 211 -9.65 13.77 10.91
N ILE A 212 -9.98 13.71 9.63
CA ILE A 212 -10.07 12.47 8.86
C ILE A 212 -8.68 11.87 8.64
N ILE A 213 -7.70 12.71 8.31
CA ILE A 213 -6.29 12.29 8.16
C ILE A 213 -5.74 11.76 9.49
N ALA A 214 -6.03 12.46 10.61
CA ALA A 214 -5.64 11.99 11.93
C ALA A 214 -6.26 10.63 12.28
N ALA A 215 -7.55 10.42 11.98
CA ALA A 215 -8.22 9.13 12.17
C ALA A 215 -7.68 8.04 11.26
N SER A 216 -7.14 8.40 10.10
CA SER A 216 -6.55 7.46 9.14
C SER A 216 -5.23 6.83 9.61
N GLN A 217 -4.53 7.46 10.57
CA GLN A 217 -3.25 6.98 11.09
C GLN A 217 -3.34 5.57 11.70
N ARG A 218 -4.50 5.20 12.26
CA ARG A 218 -4.71 3.83 12.80
C ARG A 218 -4.63 2.72 11.76
N TYR A 219 -4.79 3.07 10.49
CA TYR A 219 -4.72 2.13 9.37
C TYR A 219 -3.31 2.01 8.78
N ASP A 220 -2.37 2.77 9.35
CA ASP A 220 -0.98 2.80 8.90
C ASP A 220 -0.85 3.06 7.39
N VAL A 221 -1.56 4.07 6.92
CA VAL A 221 -1.59 4.48 5.52
C VAL A 221 -1.06 5.91 5.34
N ASN A 222 -0.30 6.13 4.27
CA ASN A 222 0.21 7.44 3.89
C ASN A 222 -0.57 8.06 2.72
N SER A 223 -1.59 7.35 2.22
CA SER A 223 -2.43 7.75 1.10
C SER A 223 -3.90 7.73 1.52
N VAL A 224 -4.57 8.88 1.48
CA VAL A 224 -5.95 9.03 1.93
C VAL A 224 -6.78 9.70 0.85
N LEU A 225 -7.86 9.05 0.44
CA LEU A 225 -8.86 9.59 -0.49
C LEU A 225 -10.15 9.90 0.27
N ILE A 226 -10.62 11.13 0.20
CA ILE A 226 -11.85 11.59 0.83
C ILE A 226 -12.86 11.93 -0.26
N GLY A 227 -13.97 11.20 -0.30
CA GLY A 227 -15.03 11.36 -1.29
C GLY A 227 -16.33 11.86 -0.71
N ARG A 228 -17.00 12.77 -1.45
CA ARG A 228 -18.31 13.34 -1.12
C ARG A 228 -19.22 13.20 -2.33
N ILE A 229 -20.16 12.25 -2.27
CA ILE A 229 -21.07 11.96 -3.38
C ILE A 229 -22.50 12.36 -3.01
N ARG A 230 -23.12 13.19 -3.83
CA ARG A 230 -24.54 13.49 -3.80
C ARG A 230 -25.22 12.95 -5.03
N GLN A 231 -26.29 12.19 -4.86
CA GLN A 231 -27.01 11.59 -5.98
C GLN A 231 -27.97 12.57 -6.69
N SER A 232 -28.56 13.50 -5.94
CA SER A 232 -29.53 14.44 -6.53
C SER A 232 -29.46 15.85 -5.90
N PRO A 233 -29.10 16.92 -6.65
CA PRO A 233 -28.44 16.85 -7.95
C PRO A 233 -27.09 16.16 -7.87
N SER A 234 -26.68 15.46 -8.92
CA SER A 234 -25.41 14.71 -8.93
C SER A 234 -24.24 15.67 -8.76
N ARG A 235 -23.42 15.38 -7.75
CA ARG A 235 -22.16 16.08 -7.49
C ARG A 235 -21.22 15.12 -6.78
N GLU A 236 -20.01 15.04 -7.27
CA GLU A 236 -18.98 14.15 -6.77
C GLU A 236 -17.69 14.93 -6.63
N ASN A 237 -17.27 15.14 -5.37
CA ASN A 237 -16.08 15.91 -5.03
C ASN A 237 -15.11 15.00 -4.28
N TRP A 238 -13.81 15.15 -4.55
CA TRP A 238 -12.77 14.32 -3.98
C TRP A 238 -11.59 15.16 -3.55
N SER A 239 -11.03 14.84 -2.38
CA SER A 239 -9.77 15.35 -1.87
C SER A 239 -8.83 14.17 -1.68
N TYR A 240 -7.60 14.28 -2.14
CA TYR A 240 -6.59 13.24 -2.04
C TYR A 240 -5.34 13.76 -1.37
N TYR A 241 -4.86 13.04 -0.38
CA TYR A 241 -3.71 13.39 0.44
C TYR A 241 -2.64 12.31 0.30
N PHE A 242 -1.46 12.71 -0.12
CA PHE A 242 -0.31 11.83 -0.28
C PHE A 242 1.00 12.63 -0.19
N GLY A 243 1.98 12.13 0.61
CA GLY A 243 3.32 12.73 0.71
C GLY A 243 3.32 14.20 1.13
N GLY A 244 2.38 14.62 2.00
CA GLY A 244 2.21 16.01 2.43
C GLY A 244 1.57 16.94 1.39
N SER A 245 1.13 16.40 0.25
CA SER A 245 0.45 17.15 -0.81
C SER A 245 -1.04 16.88 -0.81
N GLU A 246 -1.83 17.91 -1.09
CA GLU A 246 -3.27 17.82 -1.30
C GLU A 246 -3.62 18.05 -2.76
N ARG A 247 -4.56 17.25 -3.28
CA ARG A 247 -5.16 17.42 -4.60
C ARG A 247 -6.66 17.24 -4.52
N SER A 248 -7.40 18.03 -5.32
CA SER A 248 -8.86 17.97 -5.36
C SER A 248 -9.36 17.79 -6.77
N TRP A 249 -10.37 16.96 -6.94
CA TRP A 249 -11.01 16.68 -8.21
C TRP A 249 -12.53 16.60 -8.10
N ASN A 250 -13.19 16.76 -9.24
CA ASN A 250 -14.62 16.53 -9.39
C ASN A 250 -14.84 15.50 -10.49
N GLY A 251 -15.74 14.57 -10.29
CA GLY A 251 -16.08 13.55 -11.29
C GLY A 251 -16.39 12.19 -10.69
N PRO A 252 -16.78 11.23 -11.54
CA PRO A 252 -17.16 9.90 -11.08
C PRO A 252 -15.97 9.13 -10.50
N PRO A 253 -16.22 8.20 -9.58
CA PRO A 253 -15.18 7.42 -8.89
C PRO A 253 -14.19 6.77 -9.85
N GLU A 254 -14.67 6.33 -11.00
CA GLU A 254 -13.87 5.67 -12.04
C GLU A 254 -12.73 6.55 -12.54
N VAL A 255 -13.05 7.81 -12.81
CA VAL A 255 -12.06 8.79 -13.29
C VAL A 255 -11.07 9.13 -12.17
N ILE A 256 -11.56 9.30 -10.95
CA ILE A 256 -10.71 9.69 -9.82
C ILE A 256 -9.73 8.58 -9.44
N VAL A 257 -10.19 7.35 -9.36
CA VAL A 257 -9.32 6.19 -9.06
C VAL A 257 -8.26 6.01 -10.15
N ALA A 258 -8.64 6.19 -11.41
CA ALA A 258 -7.68 6.14 -12.53
C ALA A 258 -6.64 7.28 -12.42
N GLN A 259 -7.06 8.51 -12.13
CA GLN A 259 -6.15 9.65 -11.95
C GLN A 259 -5.17 9.46 -10.79
N ILE A 260 -5.62 8.87 -9.67
CA ILE A 260 -4.75 8.53 -8.54
C ILE A 260 -3.73 7.47 -8.97
N ALA A 261 -4.17 6.43 -9.66
CA ALA A 261 -3.26 5.40 -10.16
C ALA A 261 -2.22 5.99 -11.13
N ASP A 262 -2.62 6.88 -12.04
CA ASP A 262 -1.69 7.54 -12.97
C ASP A 262 -0.70 8.46 -12.22
N LEU A 263 -1.17 9.18 -11.21
CA LEU A 263 -0.32 10.03 -10.38
C LEU A 263 0.72 9.22 -9.62
N LEU A 264 0.31 8.13 -8.98
CA LEU A 264 1.21 7.25 -8.26
C LEU A 264 2.15 6.50 -9.21
N ALA A 265 1.64 6.06 -10.36
CA ALA A 265 2.49 5.46 -11.38
C ALA A 265 3.57 6.45 -11.87
N ALA A 266 3.23 7.71 -12.12
CA ALA A 266 4.21 8.73 -12.49
C ALA A 266 5.28 8.99 -11.40
N GLU A 267 4.89 8.88 -10.13
CA GLU A 267 5.80 9.07 -9.00
C GLU A 267 6.73 7.87 -8.78
N PHE A 268 6.18 6.64 -8.87
CA PHE A 268 6.90 5.41 -8.50
C PHE A 268 7.41 4.59 -9.69
N SER A 269 6.91 4.80 -10.92
CA SER A 269 7.42 4.06 -12.08
C SER A 269 8.81 4.51 -12.47
N VAL A 270 9.62 3.55 -12.88
CA VAL A 270 10.97 3.78 -13.38
C VAL A 270 11.09 3.25 -14.80
N GLY A 271 11.60 4.08 -15.69
CA GLY A 271 11.93 3.66 -17.06
C GLY A 271 13.23 2.86 -17.09
N GLY A 272 13.28 1.82 -17.92
CA GLY A 272 14.49 1.02 -18.12
C GLY A 272 15.69 1.85 -18.62
N ASN A 273 15.44 3.02 -19.23
CA ASN A 273 16.46 3.97 -19.69
C ASN A 273 16.93 4.94 -18.59
N ALA A 274 16.32 4.93 -17.40
CA ALA A 274 16.78 5.75 -16.30
C ALA A 274 18.22 5.34 -15.92
N PRO A 275 19.14 6.31 -15.75
CA PRO A 275 20.51 5.99 -15.39
C PRO A 275 20.55 5.22 -14.07
N LEU A 276 21.41 4.22 -14.02
CA LEU A 276 21.74 3.52 -12.79
C LEU A 276 22.75 4.38 -12.04
N GLU A 277 22.38 4.80 -10.84
CA GLU A 277 23.22 5.62 -9.97
C GLU A 277 23.55 4.85 -8.70
N SER A 278 24.79 4.94 -8.26
CA SER A 278 25.21 4.35 -6.98
C SER A 278 25.06 5.39 -5.89
N VAL A 279 24.18 5.13 -4.93
CA VAL A 279 23.84 6.05 -3.84
C VAL A 279 24.32 5.46 -2.51
N ALA A 280 24.97 6.28 -1.68
CA ALA A 280 25.27 5.91 -0.31
C ALA A 280 24.03 6.08 0.56
N LEU A 281 23.63 5.04 1.29
CA LEU A 281 22.50 5.03 2.21
C LEU A 281 22.96 4.63 3.59
N ASN A 282 22.76 5.48 4.59
CA ASN A 282 23.03 5.21 5.99
C ASN A 282 21.72 5.07 6.75
N VAL A 283 21.55 3.95 7.43
CA VAL A 283 20.34 3.67 8.22
C VAL A 283 20.73 3.43 9.67
N ALA A 284 20.26 4.30 10.57
CA ALA A 284 20.42 4.16 12.01
C ALA A 284 19.21 3.44 12.63
N GLY A 285 19.34 2.99 13.90
CA GLY A 285 18.25 2.32 14.63
C GLY A 285 18.22 0.80 14.45
N VAL A 286 19.19 0.22 13.73
CA VAL A 286 19.27 -1.24 13.48
C VAL A 286 19.97 -1.92 14.65
N GLN A 287 19.22 -2.26 15.72
CA GLN A 287 19.78 -2.74 16.98
C GLN A 287 19.76 -4.26 17.14
N THR A 288 18.95 -4.97 16.35
CA THR A 288 18.75 -6.41 16.49
C THR A 288 18.91 -7.12 15.14
N VAL A 289 19.14 -8.43 15.17
CA VAL A 289 19.16 -9.26 13.95
C VAL A 289 17.81 -9.23 13.24
N GLU A 290 16.73 -9.08 13.99
CA GLU A 290 15.36 -8.98 13.44
C GLU A 290 15.16 -7.65 12.72
N SER A 291 15.58 -6.51 13.31
CA SER A 291 15.53 -5.21 12.63
C SER A 291 16.42 -5.19 11.39
N TYR A 292 17.58 -5.82 11.46
CA TYR A 292 18.44 -6.00 10.29
C TYR A 292 17.77 -6.80 9.17
N GLY A 293 17.17 -7.96 9.52
CA GLY A 293 16.45 -8.80 8.54
C GLY A 293 15.25 -8.09 7.90
N SER A 294 14.52 -7.30 8.69
CA SER A 294 13.39 -6.49 8.21
C SER A 294 13.84 -5.38 7.27
N LEU A 295 14.94 -4.68 7.59
CA LEU A 295 15.53 -3.67 6.72
C LEU A 295 16.03 -4.27 5.39
N GLN A 296 16.68 -5.44 5.42
CA GLN A 296 17.11 -6.15 4.21
C GLN A 296 15.91 -6.49 3.31
N LYS A 297 14.83 -6.98 3.90
CA LYS A 297 13.59 -7.32 3.21
C LYS A 297 12.93 -6.09 2.59
N LEU A 298 12.92 -4.98 3.33
CA LEU A 298 12.41 -3.71 2.85
C LEU A 298 13.21 -3.21 1.64
N LEU A 299 14.54 -3.17 1.74
CA LEU A 299 15.39 -2.74 0.63
C LEU A 299 15.24 -3.63 -0.60
N ALA A 300 15.14 -4.95 -0.42
CA ALA A 300 14.91 -5.90 -1.51
C ALA A 300 13.52 -5.74 -2.16
N GLY A 301 12.52 -5.22 -1.42
CA GLY A 301 11.17 -4.95 -1.92
C GLY A 301 11.04 -3.65 -2.71
N VAL A 302 11.98 -2.72 -2.59
CA VAL A 302 11.92 -1.43 -3.29
C VAL A 302 12.29 -1.60 -4.76
N SER A 303 11.31 -1.47 -5.66
CA SER A 303 11.47 -1.72 -7.10
C SER A 303 12.48 -0.79 -7.83
N LEU A 304 12.83 0.33 -7.21
CA LEU A 304 13.87 1.24 -7.70
C LEU A 304 15.28 0.70 -7.51
N ILE A 305 15.48 -0.20 -6.54
CA ILE A 305 16.79 -0.75 -6.17
C ILE A 305 17.09 -1.95 -7.07
N GLU A 306 18.16 -1.87 -7.85
CA GLU A 306 18.64 -2.98 -8.68
C GLU A 306 19.56 -3.92 -7.89
N ASP A 307 20.43 -3.34 -7.06
CA ASP A 307 21.33 -4.07 -6.18
C ASP A 307 21.72 -3.22 -4.96
N PHE A 308 22.06 -3.87 -3.87
CA PHE A 308 22.60 -3.18 -2.71
C PHE A 308 23.61 -4.03 -1.96
N ALA A 309 24.64 -3.38 -1.47
CA ALA A 309 25.72 -4.02 -0.73
C ALA A 309 26.01 -3.26 0.57
N ILE A 310 26.28 -4.00 1.63
CA ILE A 310 26.72 -3.43 2.90
C ILE A 310 28.16 -2.94 2.74
N VAL A 311 28.40 -1.72 3.12
CA VAL A 311 29.73 -1.11 3.18
C VAL A 311 30.29 -1.19 4.58
N GLU A 312 29.48 -0.89 5.59
CA GLU A 312 29.91 -0.86 6.99
C GLU A 312 28.74 -1.12 7.93
N VAL A 313 29.04 -1.73 9.09
CA VAL A 313 28.13 -1.86 10.22
C VAL A 313 28.81 -1.31 11.45
N ALA A 314 28.30 -0.21 12.00
CA ALA A 314 28.89 0.50 13.14
C ALA A 314 27.83 0.78 14.22
N GLY A 315 27.85 -0.01 15.28
CA GLY A 315 26.87 0.10 16.36
C GLY A 315 25.45 -0.27 15.90
N ASP A 316 24.55 0.71 15.93
CA ASP A 316 23.15 0.59 15.46
C ASP A 316 22.95 1.16 14.06
N ARG A 317 24.04 1.50 13.35
CA ARG A 317 24.02 2.06 11.99
C ARG A 317 24.55 1.06 10.98
N VAL A 318 23.86 0.94 9.86
CA VAL A 318 24.29 0.16 8.70
C VAL A 318 24.41 1.08 7.50
N SER A 319 25.58 1.07 6.87
CA SER A 319 25.85 1.83 5.65
C SER A 319 25.79 0.91 4.44
N TYR A 320 25.03 1.32 3.45
CA TYR A 320 24.84 0.60 2.20
C TYR A 320 25.36 1.41 1.01
N ARG A 321 25.79 0.70 -0.01
CA ARG A 321 25.87 1.20 -1.37
C ARG A 321 24.66 0.62 -2.10
N VAL A 322 23.84 1.47 -2.67
CA VAL A 322 22.58 1.09 -3.33
C VAL A 322 22.64 1.54 -4.77
N ASP A 323 22.54 0.60 -5.69
CA ASP A 323 22.44 0.89 -7.11
C ASP A 323 20.96 1.08 -7.46
N VAL A 324 20.60 2.33 -7.80
CA VAL A 324 19.20 2.76 -7.92
C VAL A 324 18.95 3.38 -9.29
N ARG A 325 17.78 3.09 -9.87
CA ARG A 325 17.30 3.76 -11.07
C ARG A 325 16.47 5.00 -10.72
N GLY A 326 16.80 6.12 -11.35
CA GLY A 326 16.07 7.37 -11.18
C GLY A 326 16.53 8.26 -10.05
N GLY A 327 17.68 7.92 -9.44
CA GLY A 327 18.47 8.81 -8.60
C GLY A 327 18.06 8.81 -7.11
N ALA A 328 18.90 9.51 -6.32
CA ALA A 328 18.83 9.58 -4.87
C ALA A 328 17.48 10.14 -4.35
N GLU A 329 16.92 11.16 -5.01
CA GLU A 329 15.65 11.76 -4.57
C GLU A 329 14.46 10.81 -4.66
N ARG A 330 14.41 9.96 -5.72
CA ARG A 330 13.34 8.95 -5.83
C ARG A 330 13.51 7.86 -4.80
N LEU A 331 14.76 7.42 -4.56
CA LEU A 331 15.05 6.48 -3.50
C LEU A 331 14.63 7.03 -2.14
N ALA A 332 14.97 8.27 -1.81
CA ALA A 332 14.59 8.91 -0.56
C ALA A 332 13.06 8.93 -0.38
N ARG A 333 12.30 9.25 -1.42
CA ARG A 333 10.83 9.21 -1.38
C ARG A 333 10.29 7.80 -1.16
N ALA A 334 10.83 6.80 -1.86
CA ALA A 334 10.42 5.42 -1.70
C ALA A 334 10.73 4.90 -0.29
N LEU A 335 11.89 5.22 0.28
CA LEU A 335 12.26 4.83 1.63
C LEU A 335 11.37 5.48 2.69
N ARG A 336 11.07 6.79 2.56
CA ARG A 336 10.10 7.47 3.44
C ARG A 336 8.73 6.83 3.36
N PHE A 337 8.31 6.47 2.17
CA PHE A 337 7.05 5.79 1.95
C PHE A 337 7.01 4.42 2.66
N ASN A 338 8.13 3.69 2.66
CA ASN A 338 8.27 2.40 3.34
C ASN A 338 8.57 2.55 4.85
N GLY A 339 8.32 3.71 5.44
CA GLY A 339 8.37 3.93 6.90
C GLY A 339 9.74 4.32 7.45
N LEU A 340 10.77 4.55 6.62
CA LEU A 340 12.02 5.11 7.10
C LEU A 340 11.86 6.61 7.33
N ILE A 341 12.38 7.09 8.46
CA ILE A 341 12.35 8.50 8.81
C ILE A 341 13.63 9.15 8.30
N GLU A 342 13.51 10.08 7.35
CA GLU A 342 14.65 10.85 6.87
C GLU A 342 15.21 11.71 8.01
N GLN A 343 16.50 11.59 8.27
CA GLN A 343 17.19 12.48 9.20
C GLN A 343 17.69 13.67 8.40
N ASP A 344 17.21 14.87 8.75
CA ASP A 344 17.84 16.08 8.25
C ASP A 344 19.32 16.01 8.58
N SER A 345 20.16 15.99 7.56
CA SER A 345 21.61 16.11 7.75
C SER A 345 21.85 17.43 8.45
N ILE A 346 22.05 17.37 9.78
CA ILE A 346 22.59 18.52 10.50
C ILE A 346 23.98 18.69 9.89
N VAL A 347 24.10 19.62 8.96
CA VAL A 347 25.37 20.06 8.41
C VAL A 347 26.21 20.55 9.58
N GLY A 348 26.93 19.62 10.20
CA GLY A 348 27.99 19.95 11.15
C GLY A 348 28.98 20.81 10.38
N PHE A 349 29.16 22.04 10.82
CA PHE A 349 30.22 22.91 10.35
C PHE A 349 31.57 22.20 10.45
N GLY A 350 32.06 21.63 9.36
CA GLY A 350 33.36 20.99 9.33
C GLY A 350 33.54 20.07 8.12
N GLN A 351 34.11 20.63 7.07
CA GLN A 351 34.76 19.97 5.93
C GLN A 351 33.81 19.23 4.94
N THR A 352 33.29 20.01 4.01
CA THR A 352 32.86 19.49 2.72
C THR A 352 34.12 19.21 1.88
N GLU A 353 34.48 17.93 1.72
CA GLU A 353 35.37 17.55 0.64
C GLU A 353 34.61 17.77 -0.68
N PRO A 354 35.17 18.48 -1.68
CA PRO A 354 34.52 18.65 -2.97
C PRO A 354 34.63 17.33 -3.76
N GLY A 355 33.55 16.55 -3.78
CA GLY A 355 33.45 15.29 -4.52
C GLY A 355 32.77 14.11 -3.81
N GLY A 356 32.25 14.31 -2.62
CA GLY A 356 31.47 13.25 -1.92
C GLY A 356 30.04 13.21 -2.44
N ASP A 357 29.60 12.07 -2.97
CA ASP A 357 28.21 11.78 -3.26
C ASP A 357 27.37 12.02 -2.00
N ALA A 358 26.28 12.79 -2.11
CA ALA A 358 25.39 13.09 -0.99
C ALA A 358 24.82 11.76 -0.45
N ALA A 359 25.20 11.42 0.78
CA ALA A 359 24.68 10.23 1.44
C ALA A 359 23.26 10.51 1.95
N LEU A 360 22.34 9.58 1.73
CA LEU A 360 21.01 9.60 2.33
C LEU A 360 21.10 9.09 3.77
N GLU A 361 20.55 9.85 4.71
CA GLU A 361 20.53 9.52 6.14
C GLU A 361 19.11 9.18 6.57
N PHE A 362 18.90 7.97 7.07
CA PHE A 362 17.59 7.50 7.54
C PHE A 362 17.66 6.88 8.91
N PHE A 363 16.54 6.89 9.61
CA PHE A 363 16.32 6.17 10.85
C PHE A 363 15.27 5.08 10.64
N PHE A 364 15.60 3.86 11.06
CA PHE A 364 14.72 2.70 11.04
C PHE A 364 14.31 2.37 12.47
N SER A 365 13.03 2.37 12.75
CA SER A 365 12.50 1.96 14.04
C SER A 365 11.59 0.76 13.85
N LEU A 366 11.93 -0.34 14.51
CA LEU A 366 11.07 -1.52 14.66
C LEU A 366 10.10 -1.33 15.81
#